data_c981d5ccbbace0e977c52957e562c469
#
_entry.id   c981d5ccbbace0e977c52957e562c469
#
_cell.length_a   1.000
_cell.length_b   1.000
_cell.length_c   1.000
_cell.angle_alpha   90.00
_cell.angle_beta   90.00
_cell.angle_gamma   90.00
#
_symmetry.space_group_name_H-M   'P 1'
#
loop_
_entity.id
_entity.type
_entity.pdbx_description
1 polymer ?
#
loop_
_entity_poly.entity_id
_entity_poly.type
_entity_poly.pdbx_seq_one_letter_code
_entity_poly.pdbx_strand_id
1 'polypeptide(L)'
;MSIENKALNDENLVNVAGGAGMIVIGTATVITNNLNIREKADKDSKWLGQTNAPAKYYVYEIVQNQGYIWYRISDSMWIANDGTWVSFSTK
;
A
#
# COMPACT_ATOMS: atom_id res chain seq x y z
N MET A 1 4.42 7.62 17.20
CA MET A 1 4.48 7.83 16.69
C MET A 1 4.47 8.00 16.37
N SER A 2 4.24 7.62 16.41
CA SER A 2 4.27 7.79 15.97
C SER A 2 4.21 8.47 15.61
N ILE A 3 4.37 8.66 15.95
CA ILE A 3 4.29 9.37 15.50
C ILE A 3 4.46 10.06 14.74
N GLU A 4 5.24 10.08 14.98
CA GLU A 4 5.59 10.59 13.87
C GLU A 4 4.71 10.27 12.86
N ASN A 5 4.13 9.48 13.01
CA ASN A 5 3.06 9.17 12.27
C ASN A 5 2.15 10.25 11.98
N LYS A 6 2.05 11.20 12.81
CA LYS A 6 1.24 12.30 12.59
C LYS A 6 1.46 12.95 11.31
N ALA A 7 2.69 13.21 10.98
CA ALA A 7 3.00 13.86 9.75
C ALA A 7 2.58 13.03 8.56
N LEU A 8 2.66 11.75 8.66
CA LEU A 8 2.30 10.92 7.56
C LEU A 8 0.83 10.89 7.32
N ASN A 9 0.05 10.87 8.37
CA ASN A 9 -1.34 10.63 8.14
C ASN A 9 -2.14 11.86 7.89
N ASP A 10 -1.53 13.01 7.83
CA ASP A 10 -2.29 14.20 7.67
C ASP A 10 -2.78 14.39 6.26
N GLU A 11 -1.90 14.50 5.32
CA GLU A 11 -2.32 14.88 4.00
C GLU A 11 -2.02 13.87 2.94
N ASN A 12 -0.95 13.12 3.13
CA ASN A 12 -0.50 12.23 2.08
C ASN A 12 -0.93 10.80 2.25
N LEU A 13 -1.28 10.42 3.45
CA LEU A 13 -1.66 9.05 3.71
C LEU A 13 -3.13 8.89 3.41
N VAL A 14 -3.46 8.01 2.49
CA VAL A 14 -4.83 7.90 2.00
C VAL A 14 -5.56 6.65 2.45
N ASN A 15 -4.87 5.63 2.95
CA ASN A 15 -5.58 4.45 3.42
C ASN A 15 -6.06 4.66 4.83
N VAL A 16 -7.26 4.17 5.13
CA VAL A 16 -7.80 4.30 6.45
C VAL A 16 -7.15 3.30 7.36
N ALA A 17 -7.25 3.55 8.63
CA ALA A 17 -6.72 2.64 9.62
C ALA A 17 -7.31 1.28 9.43
N GLY A 18 -6.51 0.27 9.53
CA GLY A 18 -6.98 -1.07 9.42
C GLY A 18 -7.80 -1.47 10.60
N GLY A 19 -8.35 -2.63 10.53
CA GLY A 19 -9.12 -3.16 11.63
C GLY A 19 -8.24 -3.47 12.81
N ALA A 20 -8.88 -3.83 13.91
CA ALA A 20 -8.16 -4.18 15.12
C ALA A 20 -7.17 -5.28 14.82
N GLY A 21 -5.99 -5.15 15.33
CA GLY A 21 -4.95 -6.14 15.17
C GLY A 21 -4.04 -5.94 13.99
N MET A 22 -4.32 -4.98 13.13
CA MET A 22 -3.44 -4.70 12.01
C MET A 22 -2.23 -3.91 12.48
N ILE A 23 -1.06 -4.35 12.09
CA ILE A 23 0.20 -3.72 12.51
C ILE A 23 0.86 -3.11 11.28
N VAL A 24 1.22 -1.85 11.38
CA VAL A 24 1.92 -1.15 10.32
C VAL A 24 3.37 -1.60 10.29
N ILE A 25 3.82 -2.10 9.13
CA ILE A 25 5.20 -2.54 8.98
C ILE A 25 6.02 -1.60 8.11
N GLY A 26 5.38 -0.62 7.51
CA GLY A 26 6.09 0.36 6.70
C GLY A 26 5.14 1.26 5.97
N THR A 27 5.69 2.05 5.05
CA THR A 27 4.94 2.99 4.23
C THR A 27 5.31 2.80 2.78
N ALA A 28 4.30 2.75 1.92
CA ALA A 28 4.49 2.65 0.48
C ALA A 28 4.10 3.98 -0.15
N THR A 29 4.97 4.51 -0.99
CA THR A 29 4.70 5.72 -1.75
C THR A 29 4.55 5.32 -3.22
N VAL A 30 3.41 5.62 -3.79
CA VAL A 30 3.16 5.33 -5.20
C VAL A 30 3.92 6.36 -6.03
N ILE A 31 4.75 5.88 -6.96
CA ILE A 31 5.56 6.76 -7.79
C ILE A 31 5.23 6.63 -9.27
N THR A 32 4.14 5.96 -9.57
CA THR A 32 3.62 5.85 -10.92
C THR A 32 2.16 6.27 -10.93
N ASN A 33 1.55 6.33 -12.12
CA ASN A 33 0.13 6.65 -12.22
C ASN A 33 -0.66 5.42 -12.64
N ASN A 34 -1.95 5.42 -12.32
CA ASN A 34 -2.86 4.35 -12.71
C ASN A 34 -2.44 2.98 -12.18
N LEU A 35 -1.93 2.95 -10.97
CA LEU A 35 -1.56 1.69 -10.33
C LEU A 35 -2.82 1.01 -9.81
N ASN A 36 -3.04 -0.22 -10.24
CA ASN A 36 -4.25 -0.94 -9.86
C ASN A 36 -4.25 -1.33 -8.39
N ILE A 37 -5.42 -1.24 -7.78
CA ILE A 37 -5.67 -1.73 -6.43
C ILE A 37 -6.52 -2.98 -6.59
N ARG A 38 -6.08 -4.08 -5.97
CA ARG A 38 -6.77 -5.36 -6.08
C ARG A 38 -7.13 -5.91 -4.72
N GLU A 39 -8.09 -6.81 -4.72
CA GLU A 39 -8.60 -7.39 -3.48
C GLU A 39 -7.60 -8.34 -2.83
N LYS A 40 -6.74 -8.96 -3.61
CA LYS A 40 -5.75 -9.92 -3.13
C LYS A 40 -4.40 -9.65 -3.77
N ALA A 41 -3.36 -10.26 -3.23
CA ALA A 41 -2.01 -10.18 -3.79
C ALA A 41 -1.92 -11.07 -5.03
N ASP A 42 -2.70 -10.76 -6.03
CA ASP A 42 -2.87 -11.57 -7.22
C ASP A 42 -3.37 -10.68 -8.35
N LYS A 43 -2.67 -10.68 -9.46
CA LYS A 43 -3.01 -9.80 -10.58
C LYS A 43 -4.35 -10.15 -11.22
N ASP A 44 -4.86 -11.34 -10.96
CA ASP A 44 -6.14 -11.78 -11.49
C ASP A 44 -7.28 -11.65 -10.50
N SER A 45 -7.00 -11.11 -9.31
CA SER A 45 -8.05 -10.92 -8.33
C SER A 45 -8.85 -9.67 -8.67
N LYS A 46 -9.93 -9.45 -7.93
CA LYS A 46 -10.87 -8.38 -8.23
C LYS A 46 -10.19 -7.02 -8.23
N TRP A 47 -10.42 -6.28 -9.28
CA TRP A 47 -9.93 -4.91 -9.42
C TRP A 47 -10.83 -3.98 -8.62
N LEU A 48 -10.23 -3.14 -7.78
CA LEU A 48 -10.98 -2.26 -6.90
C LEU A 48 -10.87 -0.79 -7.29
N GLY A 49 -9.91 -0.46 -8.14
CA GLY A 49 -9.69 0.92 -8.53
C GLY A 49 -8.23 1.18 -8.83
N GLN A 50 -7.84 2.44 -8.82
CA GLN A 50 -6.48 2.83 -9.13
C GLN A 50 -6.01 3.92 -8.17
N THR A 51 -4.68 4.02 -8.03
CA THR A 51 -4.07 5.07 -7.25
C THR A 51 -2.95 5.69 -8.07
N ASN A 52 -2.58 6.92 -7.74
CA ASN A 52 -1.61 7.69 -8.50
C ASN A 52 -0.57 8.32 -7.60
N ALA A 53 0.62 8.56 -8.17
CA ALA A 53 1.66 9.28 -7.45
C ALA A 53 1.17 10.66 -7.06
N PRO A 54 1.53 11.15 -5.90
CA PRO A 54 2.42 10.57 -4.90
C PRO A 54 1.70 10.00 -3.67
N ALA A 55 0.65 9.26 -3.87
CA ALA A 55 -0.15 8.71 -2.78
C ALA A 55 0.72 7.86 -1.85
N LYS A 56 0.46 7.96 -0.57
CA LYS A 56 1.18 7.20 0.45
C LYS A 56 0.21 6.36 1.25
N TYR A 57 0.65 5.15 1.58
CA TYR A 57 -0.18 4.20 2.32
C TYR A 57 0.63 3.54 3.43
N TYR A 58 0.00 3.28 4.55
CA TYR A 58 0.57 2.35 5.53
C TYR A 58 0.49 0.96 4.92
N VAL A 59 1.50 0.15 5.21
CA VAL A 59 1.57 -1.23 4.73
C VAL A 59 1.47 -2.17 5.91
N TYR A 60 0.65 -3.20 5.76
CA TYR A 60 0.38 -4.15 6.84
C TYR A 60 0.90 -5.55 6.53
N GLU A 61 1.22 -5.82 5.29
CA GLU A 61 1.72 -7.14 4.88
C GLU A 61 2.42 -7.01 3.55
N ILE A 62 3.43 -7.85 3.32
CA ILE A 62 4.16 -7.89 2.05
C ILE A 62 4.16 -9.33 1.58
N VAL A 63 3.78 -9.54 0.31
CA VAL A 63 3.74 -10.86 -0.31
C VAL A 63 4.40 -10.78 -1.67
N GLN A 64 5.18 -11.79 -2.01
CA GLN A 64 5.79 -11.88 -3.33
C GLN A 64 4.98 -12.88 -4.14
N ASN A 65 4.45 -12.45 -5.27
CA ASN A 65 3.64 -13.31 -6.12
C ASN A 65 3.64 -12.82 -7.55
N GLN A 66 3.75 -13.76 -8.49
CA GLN A 66 3.64 -13.46 -9.93
C GLN A 66 4.69 -12.46 -10.42
N GLY A 67 5.84 -12.45 -9.78
CA GLY A 67 6.92 -11.54 -10.20
C GLY A 67 6.81 -10.16 -9.63
N TYR A 68 5.84 -9.91 -8.78
CA TYR A 68 5.65 -8.61 -8.15
C TYR A 68 5.78 -8.72 -6.65
N ILE A 69 6.11 -7.59 -6.03
CA ILE A 69 6.03 -7.46 -4.58
C ILE A 69 4.71 -6.76 -4.31
N TRP A 70 3.86 -7.39 -3.49
CA TRP A 70 2.53 -6.88 -3.19
C TRP A 70 2.50 -6.31 -1.79
N TYR A 71 1.90 -5.13 -1.65
CA TYR A 71 1.75 -4.48 -0.34
C TYR A 71 0.28 -4.41 0.02
N ARG A 72 -0.06 -4.91 1.19
CA ARG A 72 -1.43 -4.79 1.68
C ARG A 72 -1.61 -3.43 2.33
N ILE A 73 -2.52 -2.64 1.80
CA ILE A 73 -2.72 -1.26 2.24
C ILE A 73 -4.04 -1.08 3.00
N SER A 74 -4.83 -2.16 3.13
CA SER A 74 -6.06 -2.16 3.92
C SER A 74 -6.45 -3.61 4.10
N ASP A 75 -7.59 -3.88 4.75
CA ASP A 75 -8.02 -5.26 4.98
C ASP A 75 -8.05 -6.11 3.72
N SER A 76 -8.55 -5.54 2.63
CA SER A 76 -8.72 -6.28 1.39
C SER A 76 -8.28 -5.45 0.21
N MET A 77 -7.17 -4.74 0.35
CA MET A 77 -6.65 -3.90 -0.73
C MET A 77 -5.15 -4.08 -0.84
N TRP A 78 -4.71 -4.39 -2.04
CA TRP A 78 -3.31 -4.67 -2.33
C TRP A 78 -2.85 -3.89 -3.55
N ILE A 79 -1.60 -3.44 -3.53
CA ILE A 79 -0.96 -2.82 -4.69
C ILE A 79 0.32 -3.58 -5.00
N ALA A 80 0.64 -3.69 -6.29
CA ALA A 80 1.81 -4.42 -6.75
C ALA A 80 2.94 -3.45 -7.08
N ASN A 81 4.15 -3.94 -6.94
CA ASN A 81 5.35 -3.20 -7.28
C ASN A 81 6.24 -4.08 -8.14
N ASP A 82 6.64 -3.57 -9.30
CA ASP A 82 7.57 -4.26 -10.18
C ASP A 82 9.01 -3.80 -9.94
N GLY A 83 9.20 -2.93 -8.94
CA GLY A 83 10.49 -2.34 -8.64
C GLY A 83 10.53 -0.86 -8.99
N THR A 84 9.58 -0.39 -9.79
CA THR A 84 9.57 1.00 -10.25
C THR A 84 8.26 1.72 -9.97
N TRP A 85 7.24 1.02 -9.45
CA TRP A 85 5.92 1.61 -9.25
C TRP A 85 5.71 2.15 -7.85
N VAL A 86 6.39 1.59 -6.87
CA VAL A 86 6.18 1.91 -5.46
C VAL A 86 7.53 2.00 -4.77
N SER A 87 7.67 2.99 -3.92
CA SER A 87 8.84 3.12 -3.04
C SER A 87 8.41 2.71 -1.65
N PHE A 88 9.10 1.75 -1.06
CA PHE A 88 8.73 1.25 0.26
C PHE A 88 9.77 1.63 1.29
N SER A 89 9.30 2.05 2.45
CA SER A 89 10.16 2.37 3.58
C SER A 89 9.67 1.59 4.78
N THR A 90 10.56 0.88 5.45
CA THR A 90 10.18 0.13 6.64
C THR A 90 9.87 1.09 7.76
N LYS A 91 9.01 0.62 8.64
CA LYS A 91 8.62 1.40 9.78
C LYS A 91 9.79 1.57 10.76
#